data_ba0aaf523703dc155899a49e75bcf1e4
#
_entry.id   ba0aaf523703dc155899a49e75bcf1e4
#
_cell.length_a   1.000
_cell.length_b   1.000
_cell.length_c   1.000
_cell.angle_alpha   90.00
_cell.angle_beta   90.00
_cell.angle_gamma   90.00
#
_symmetry.space_group_name_H-M   'P 1'
#
loop_
_entity.id
_entity.type
_entity.pdbx_description
1 polymer ?
#
loop_
_entity_poly.entity_id
_entity_poly.type
_entity_poly.pdbx_seq_one_letter_code
_entity_poly.pdbx_strand_id
1 'polypeptide(L)'
;MFNKLKHLKDLRSQAKTMQNALAGETVTIEKKGVKIIMNGNMEVTSLTLNNELPKDSLESITKDVINDAVKKTQRLMAQKMQEMGGFPGLN
;
A
#
# COMPACT_ATOMS: atom_id res chain seq x y z
N MET A 1 -1.29 33.41 19.67
CA MET A 1 -1.30 32.58 19.86
C MET A 1 -1.49 31.66 18.99
N PHE A 2 -1.28 30.80 18.88
CA PHE A 2 -1.47 30.07 18.06
C PHE A 2 -2.03 28.96 18.31
N ASN A 3 -2.28 28.28 17.50
CA ASN A 3 -3.09 27.50 17.65
C ASN A 3 -2.70 26.16 17.30
N LYS A 4 -2.16 25.37 18.27
CA LYS A 4 -1.73 23.99 18.10
C LYS A 4 -2.87 23.07 17.69
N LEU A 5 -4.07 23.35 18.16
CA LEU A 5 -5.24 22.52 17.83
C LEU A 5 -5.57 22.61 16.35
N LYS A 6 -5.51 23.81 15.78
CA LYS A 6 -5.78 23.99 14.36
C LYS A 6 -4.73 23.28 13.53
N HIS A 7 -3.47 23.37 13.93
CA HIS A 7 -2.38 22.69 13.24
C HIS A 7 -2.56 21.17 13.25
N LEU A 8 -2.97 20.62 14.39
CA LEU A 8 -3.23 19.18 14.50
C LEU A 8 -4.39 18.75 13.62
N LYS A 9 -5.44 19.56 13.53
CA LYS A 9 -6.57 19.27 12.64
C LYS A 9 -6.14 19.26 11.19
N ASP A 10 -5.30 20.19 10.79
CA ASP A 10 -4.80 20.26 9.42
C ASP A 10 -3.96 19.02 9.10
N LEU A 11 -3.10 18.60 10.02
CA LEU A 11 -2.29 17.40 9.83
C LEU A 11 -3.15 16.14 9.70
N ARG A 12 -4.18 16.01 10.54
CA ARG A 12 -5.10 14.88 10.47
C ARG A 12 -5.84 14.86 9.15
N SER A 13 -6.30 16.02 8.71
CA SER A 13 -7.02 16.15 7.46
C SER A 13 -6.14 15.73 6.28
N GLN A 14 -4.89 16.15 6.28
CA GLN A 14 -3.94 15.78 5.24
C GLN A 14 -3.61 14.29 5.26
N ALA A 15 -3.43 13.72 6.45
CA ALA A 15 -3.18 12.29 6.58
C ALA A 15 -4.36 11.49 6.07
N LYS A 16 -5.58 11.93 6.37
CA LYS A 16 -6.79 11.25 5.91
C LYS A 16 -6.92 11.36 4.39
N THR A 17 -6.61 12.53 3.83
CA THR A 17 -6.64 12.73 2.38
C THR A 17 -5.66 11.79 1.69
N MET A 18 -4.43 11.68 2.23
CA MET A 18 -3.43 10.76 1.71
C MET A 18 -3.93 9.31 1.79
N GLN A 19 -4.46 8.93 2.95
CA GLN A 19 -4.97 7.58 3.18
C GLN A 19 -6.09 7.24 2.20
N ASN A 20 -7.01 8.16 1.96
CA ASN A 20 -8.10 7.98 1.01
C ASN A 20 -7.57 7.86 -0.42
N ALA A 21 -6.59 8.67 -0.78
CA ALA A 21 -5.99 8.61 -2.10
C ALA A 21 -5.29 7.27 -2.32
N LEU A 22 -4.56 6.78 -1.31
CA LEU A 22 -3.86 5.51 -1.38
C LEU A 22 -4.82 4.33 -1.40
N ALA A 23 -5.96 4.43 -0.74
CA ALA A 23 -6.95 3.36 -0.73
C ALA A 23 -7.50 3.08 -2.12
N GLY A 24 -7.51 4.07 -3.00
CA GLY A 24 -7.96 3.92 -4.38
C GLY A 24 -6.90 3.36 -5.33
N GLU A 25 -5.65 3.27 -4.88
CA GLU A 25 -4.57 2.72 -5.68
C GLU A 25 -4.43 1.24 -5.41
N THR A 26 -4.12 0.46 -6.43
CA THR A 26 -3.96 -0.98 -6.27
C THR A 26 -2.68 -1.48 -6.94
N VAL A 27 -2.13 -2.53 -6.34
CA VAL A 27 -0.98 -3.26 -6.87
C VAL A 27 -1.39 -4.72 -6.98
N THR A 28 -1.13 -5.32 -8.12
CA THR A 28 -1.45 -6.72 -8.36
C THR A 28 -0.15 -7.46 -8.68
N ILE A 29 0.09 -8.56 -7.98
CA ILE A 29 1.22 -9.46 -8.25
C ILE A 29 0.64 -10.85 -8.46
N GLU A 30 1.09 -11.52 -9.51
CA GLU A 30 0.68 -12.89 -9.77
C GLU A 30 1.88 -13.72 -10.20
N LYS A 31 2.03 -14.90 -9.59
CA LYS A 31 3.06 -15.88 -9.95
C LYS A 31 2.45 -17.27 -9.85
N LYS A 32 2.55 -18.04 -10.94
CA LYS A 32 2.10 -19.42 -10.99
C LYS A 32 0.67 -19.62 -10.46
N GLY A 33 -0.20 -18.67 -10.73
CA GLY A 33 -1.60 -18.76 -10.33
C GLY A 33 -1.89 -18.28 -8.92
N VAL A 34 -0.87 -17.87 -8.17
CA VAL A 34 -1.06 -17.21 -6.85
C VAL A 34 -1.10 -15.72 -7.11
N LYS A 35 -2.21 -15.08 -6.75
CA LYS A 35 -2.45 -13.67 -7.04
C LYS A 35 -2.79 -12.90 -5.78
N ILE A 36 -2.16 -11.76 -5.61
CA ILE A 36 -2.45 -10.87 -4.49
C ILE A 36 -2.79 -9.48 -5.04
N ILE A 37 -3.78 -8.85 -4.46
CA ILE A 37 -4.10 -7.45 -4.73
C ILE A 37 -3.94 -6.70 -3.41
N MET A 38 -3.16 -5.63 -3.45
CA MET A 38 -2.86 -4.81 -2.28
C MET A 38 -3.20 -3.36 -2.61
N ASN A 39 -3.80 -2.63 -1.67
CA ASN A 39 -4.04 -1.21 -1.91
C ASN A 39 -2.83 -0.39 -1.48
N GLY A 40 -2.88 0.92 -1.74
CA GLY A 40 -1.79 1.82 -1.44
C GLY A 40 -1.49 1.99 0.05
N ASN A 41 -2.38 1.54 0.92
CA ASN A 41 -2.17 1.54 2.37
C ASN A 41 -1.56 0.22 2.86
N MET A 42 -1.08 -0.62 1.93
CA MET A 42 -0.48 -1.92 2.20
C MET A 42 -1.45 -2.91 2.85
N GLU A 43 -2.73 -2.80 2.51
CA GLU A 43 -3.74 -3.78 2.91
C GLU A 43 -3.96 -4.77 1.78
N VAL A 44 -4.00 -6.05 2.12
CA VAL A 44 -4.35 -7.09 1.14
C VAL A 44 -5.86 -7.07 0.96
N THR A 45 -6.30 -6.76 -0.26
CA THR A 45 -7.73 -6.72 -0.55
C THR A 45 -8.23 -7.98 -1.22
N SER A 46 -7.33 -8.77 -1.80
CA SER A 46 -7.69 -10.05 -2.42
C SER A 46 -6.48 -10.96 -2.45
N LEU A 47 -6.71 -12.22 -2.22
CA LEU A 47 -5.66 -13.25 -2.32
C LEU A 47 -6.28 -14.49 -2.93
N THR A 48 -5.68 -14.96 -4.03
CA THR A 48 -6.10 -16.17 -4.71
C THR A 48 -4.95 -17.17 -4.67
N LEU A 49 -5.21 -18.37 -4.18
CA LEU A 49 -4.23 -19.43 -4.13
C LEU A 49 -4.45 -20.39 -5.28
N ASN A 50 -3.38 -21.11 -5.67
CA ASN A 50 -3.47 -22.14 -6.69
C ASN A 50 -3.39 -23.50 -6.01
N ASN A 51 -4.52 -24.18 -5.90
CA ASN A 51 -4.62 -25.47 -5.23
C ASN A 51 -3.88 -26.59 -5.93
N GLU A 52 -3.47 -26.39 -7.18
CA GLU A 52 -2.74 -27.39 -7.94
C GLU A 52 -1.24 -27.43 -7.60
N LEU A 53 -0.75 -26.41 -6.90
CA LEU A 53 0.65 -26.38 -6.51
C LEU A 53 0.88 -27.25 -5.27
N PRO A 54 2.02 -27.97 -5.21
CA PRO A 54 2.40 -28.66 -3.97
C PRO A 54 2.51 -27.66 -2.83
N LYS A 55 2.27 -28.12 -1.61
CA LYS A 55 2.24 -27.26 -0.44
C LYS A 55 3.49 -26.39 -0.30
N ASP A 56 4.68 -27.00 -0.44
CA ASP A 56 5.94 -26.27 -0.28
C ASP A 56 6.09 -25.17 -1.33
N SER A 57 5.71 -25.47 -2.57
CA SER A 57 5.75 -24.49 -3.66
C SER A 57 4.74 -23.39 -3.41
N LEU A 58 3.54 -23.73 -2.97
CA LEU A 58 2.49 -22.76 -2.66
C LEU A 58 2.94 -21.80 -1.56
N GLU A 59 3.54 -22.32 -0.51
CA GLU A 59 4.04 -21.49 0.58
C GLU A 59 5.12 -20.52 0.11
N SER A 60 6.09 -21.02 -0.68
CA SER A 60 7.19 -20.22 -1.18
C SER A 60 6.71 -19.12 -2.12
N ILE A 61 5.83 -19.48 -3.05
CA ILE A 61 5.32 -18.53 -4.04
C ILE A 61 4.43 -17.49 -3.37
N THR A 62 3.61 -17.90 -2.39
CA THR A 62 2.77 -16.97 -1.64
C THR A 62 3.62 -15.95 -0.90
N LYS A 63 4.70 -16.41 -0.25
CA LYS A 63 5.64 -15.52 0.41
C LYS A 63 6.22 -14.51 -0.59
N ASP A 64 6.61 -15.00 -1.77
CA ASP A 64 7.23 -14.13 -2.77
C ASP A 64 6.26 -13.07 -3.30
N VAL A 65 5.00 -13.44 -3.59
CA VAL A 65 4.04 -12.46 -4.10
C VAL A 65 3.70 -11.42 -3.03
N ILE A 66 3.64 -11.82 -1.77
CA ILE A 66 3.38 -10.87 -0.67
C ILE A 66 4.54 -9.87 -0.58
N ASN A 67 5.78 -10.36 -0.58
CA ASN A 67 6.95 -9.49 -0.47
C ASN A 67 7.06 -8.56 -1.68
N ASP A 68 6.78 -9.05 -2.87
CA ASP A 68 6.80 -8.23 -4.07
C ASP A 68 5.71 -7.17 -4.04
N ALA A 69 4.52 -7.51 -3.54
CA ALA A 69 3.42 -6.57 -3.40
C ALA A 69 3.78 -5.46 -2.43
N VAL A 70 4.40 -5.81 -1.31
CA VAL A 70 4.83 -4.82 -0.31
C VAL A 70 5.83 -3.85 -0.93
N LYS A 71 6.85 -4.37 -1.62
CA LYS A 71 7.86 -3.51 -2.25
C LYS A 71 7.26 -2.57 -3.29
N LYS A 72 6.37 -3.11 -4.13
CA LYS A 72 5.75 -2.31 -5.17
C LYS A 72 4.84 -1.25 -4.58
N THR A 73 4.11 -1.61 -3.52
CA THR A 73 3.22 -0.67 -2.83
C THR A 73 4.00 0.43 -2.14
N GLN A 74 5.16 0.11 -1.56
CA GLN A 74 6.03 1.12 -0.95
C GLN A 74 6.49 2.15 -1.99
N ARG A 75 6.83 1.69 -3.19
CA ARG A 75 7.20 2.59 -4.29
C ARG A 75 6.02 3.45 -4.71
N LEU A 76 4.85 2.86 -4.77
CA LEU A 76 3.62 3.58 -5.10
C LEU A 76 3.33 4.66 -4.07
N MET A 77 3.47 4.34 -2.78
CA MET A 77 3.27 5.31 -1.70
C MET A 77 4.24 6.47 -1.83
N ALA A 78 5.52 6.18 -2.07
CA ALA A 78 6.54 7.22 -2.24
C ALA A 78 6.22 8.13 -3.43
N GLN A 79 5.82 7.52 -4.54
CA GLN A 79 5.43 8.25 -5.74
C GLN A 79 4.23 9.15 -5.49
N LYS A 80 3.22 8.62 -4.79
CA LYS A 80 2.02 9.37 -4.46
C LYS A 80 2.32 10.56 -3.56
N MET A 81 3.21 10.36 -2.59
CA MET A 81 3.64 11.46 -1.73
C MET A 81 4.31 12.57 -2.52
N GLN A 82 5.15 12.21 -3.49
CA GLN A 82 5.77 13.20 -4.36
C GLN A 82 4.76 13.94 -5.21
N GLU A 83 3.77 13.23 -5.75
CA GLU A 83 2.71 13.85 -6.56
C GLU A 83 1.88 14.83 -5.75
N MET A 84 1.71 14.57 -4.46
CA MET A 84 0.96 15.43 -3.57
C MET A 84 1.81 16.53 -2.93
N GLY A 85 3.06 16.68 -3.37
CA GLY A 85 3.95 17.71 -2.84
C GLY A 85 4.65 17.36 -1.55
N GLY A 86 4.55 16.09 -1.13
CA GLY A 86 5.13 15.64 0.11
C GLY A 86 4.32 16.08 1.32
N PHE A 87 4.86 15.86 2.51
CA PHE A 87 4.22 16.30 3.74
C PHE A 87 4.58 17.75 4.03
N PRO A 88 3.63 18.53 4.56
CA PRO A 88 3.94 19.90 4.99
C PRO A 88 5.06 19.89 6.01
N GLY A 89 5.98 20.81 5.84
CA GLY A 89 7.12 20.93 6.76
C GLY A 89 8.32 20.09 6.40
N LEU A 90 8.22 19.25 5.36
CA LEU A 90 9.35 18.46 4.89
C LEU A 90 10.10 19.13 3.76
N ASN A 91 9.60 20.23 3.27
CA ASN A 91 10.22 20.98 2.19
C ASN A 91 11.09 22.10 2.71
#